data_a6b409d76a31769e7e6ab643a92b2bce
#
_entry.id   a6b409d76a31769e7e6ab643a92b2bce
#
_cell.length_a   1.000
_cell.length_b   1.000
_cell.length_c   1.000
_cell.angle_alpha   90.00
_cell.angle_beta   90.00
_cell.angle_gamma   90.00
#
_symmetry.space_group_name_H-M   'P 1'
#
loop_
_entity.id
_entity.type
_entity.pdbx_description
1 polymer ?
#
loop_
_entity_poly.entity_id
_entity_poly.type
_entity_poly.pdbx_seq_one_letter_code
_entity_poly.pdbx_strand_id
1 'polypeptide(L)'
;IECMKRNNINAIRTCHYPDRTTWYYRCDEAGIYVMAEVNLESHGSWQKMGAVEPSWNVPGSVELWQDVVLDRVKSNFEMFKNHTSVLFWSLGNESYAGEVLKEMNAYYKKRDPGRLVHYEGVFQNRDYEDNISDVESQMYAPPGRVREYLENEPKKPFILCEYMHDMGNSLGGMKSYIELLDQYEKYQGGFIWDYIDQALLVKDEITGREVLRYGGDFDDRPSDYEFSGNGIVFADRTEKPAMQE
;
A
#
# COMPACT_ATOMS: atom_id res chain seq x y z
N ILE A 1 14.11 10.51 0.82
CA ILE A 1 15.04 9.56 1.48
C ILE A 1 15.62 10.14 2.77
N GLU A 2 16.28 11.31 2.73
CA GLU A 2 16.86 11.93 3.94
C GLU A 2 15.82 12.18 5.04
N CYS A 3 14.64 12.67 4.68
CA CYS A 3 13.52 12.85 5.60
C CYS A 3 13.09 11.51 6.22
N MET A 4 12.95 10.47 5.43
CA MET A 4 12.62 9.12 5.91
C MET A 4 13.66 8.63 6.93
N LYS A 5 14.93 8.70 6.58
CA LYS A 5 16.02 8.21 7.47
C LYS A 5 16.10 8.97 8.78
N ARG A 6 15.92 10.29 8.77
CA ARG A 6 15.96 11.11 9.99
C ARG A 6 14.75 10.85 10.91
N ASN A 7 13.63 10.34 10.35
CA ASN A 7 12.43 10.01 11.08
C ASN A 7 12.23 8.49 11.27
N ASN A 8 13.30 7.70 11.14
CA ASN A 8 13.30 6.24 11.35
C ASN A 8 12.36 5.45 10.42
N ILE A 9 11.97 6.01 9.28
CA ILE A 9 11.21 5.30 8.27
C ILE A 9 12.19 4.43 7.49
N ASN A 10 12.01 3.10 7.57
CA ASN A 10 12.94 2.13 6.98
C ASN A 10 12.37 1.37 5.78
N ALA A 11 11.10 1.53 5.49
CA ALA A 11 10.42 0.84 4.40
C ALA A 11 9.38 1.72 3.70
N ILE A 12 9.11 1.40 2.44
CA ILE A 12 8.05 2.00 1.64
C ILE A 12 7.24 0.94 0.92
N ARG A 13 5.98 1.23 0.68
CA ARG A 13 5.11 0.52 -0.27
C ARG A 13 4.83 1.45 -1.45
N THR A 14 4.96 0.95 -2.67
CA THR A 14 4.76 1.77 -3.89
C THR A 14 3.29 1.80 -4.28
N CYS A 15 2.45 2.40 -3.44
CA CYS A 15 0.99 2.43 -3.60
C CYS A 15 0.55 3.28 -4.79
N HIS A 16 -0.23 2.81 -5.74
CA HIS A 16 -0.71 1.42 -5.95
C HIS A 16 -0.26 0.97 -7.34
N TYR A 17 0.99 1.22 -7.68
CA TYR A 17 1.63 0.93 -8.96
C TYR A 17 3.16 1.00 -8.82
N PRO A 18 3.90 0.41 -9.76
CA PRO A 18 5.35 0.56 -9.77
C PRO A 18 5.75 2.03 -9.90
N ASP A 19 6.62 2.46 -9.03
CA ASP A 19 7.14 3.82 -9.03
C ASP A 19 8.21 4.03 -10.11
N ARG A 20 8.79 5.21 -10.18
CA ARG A 20 9.91 5.51 -11.09
C ARG A 20 11.10 4.61 -10.78
N THR A 21 11.78 4.08 -11.79
CA THR A 21 12.97 3.24 -11.63
C THR A 21 14.07 3.90 -10.78
N THR A 22 14.25 5.21 -10.90
CA THR A 22 15.23 5.97 -10.09
C THR A 22 14.94 5.90 -8.60
N TRP A 23 13.68 5.67 -8.19
CA TRP A 23 13.30 5.50 -6.80
C TRP A 23 13.92 4.24 -6.19
N TYR A 24 13.88 3.13 -6.90
CA TYR A 24 14.45 1.87 -6.44
C TYR A 24 15.98 1.95 -6.29
N TYR A 25 16.69 2.59 -7.22
CA TYR A 25 18.13 2.85 -7.07
C TYR A 25 18.43 3.66 -5.82
N ARG A 26 17.60 4.68 -5.53
CA ARG A 26 17.76 5.47 -4.30
C ARG A 26 17.47 4.69 -3.04
N CYS A 27 16.51 3.76 -3.08
CA CYS A 27 16.22 2.86 -1.98
C CYS A 27 17.37 1.86 -1.75
N ASP A 28 17.93 1.29 -2.84
CA ASP A 28 19.10 0.41 -2.77
C ASP A 28 20.29 1.11 -2.12
N GLU A 29 20.63 2.34 -2.55
CA GLU A 29 21.73 3.15 -2.00
C GLU A 29 21.52 3.51 -0.53
N ALA A 30 20.29 3.79 -0.15
CA ALA A 30 19.94 4.29 1.18
C ALA A 30 19.64 3.19 2.21
N GLY A 31 19.43 1.95 1.77
CA GLY A 31 18.99 0.85 2.63
C GLY A 31 17.53 1.00 3.09
N ILE A 32 16.66 1.56 2.24
CA ILE A 32 15.21 1.61 2.45
C ILE A 32 14.59 0.39 1.80
N TYR A 33 13.87 -0.41 2.55
CA TYR A 33 13.17 -1.58 2.01
C TYR A 33 11.97 -1.18 1.16
N VAL A 34 11.67 -1.99 0.15
CA VAL A 34 10.59 -1.71 -0.78
C VAL A 34 9.61 -2.90 -0.85
N MET A 35 8.36 -2.60 -0.66
CA MET A 35 7.24 -3.45 -1.07
C MET A 35 6.80 -2.95 -2.46
N ALA A 36 7.24 -3.66 -3.51
CA ALA A 36 7.00 -3.28 -4.89
C ALA A 36 5.62 -3.76 -5.35
N GLU A 37 4.71 -2.81 -5.60
CA GLU A 37 3.32 -3.13 -5.90
C GLU A 37 3.02 -3.12 -7.40
N VAL A 38 2.24 -4.09 -7.81
CA VAL A 38 1.71 -4.20 -9.19
C VAL A 38 0.58 -3.20 -9.37
N ASN A 39 0.49 -2.62 -10.56
CA ASN A 39 -0.62 -1.75 -10.94
C ASN A 39 -1.92 -2.55 -11.11
N LEU A 40 -2.58 -2.85 -10.00
CA LEU A 40 -3.89 -3.49 -9.93
C LEU A 40 -4.71 -2.87 -8.80
N GLU A 41 -5.80 -2.22 -9.18
CA GLU A 41 -6.80 -1.62 -8.28
C GLU A 41 -8.18 -1.79 -8.91
N SER A 42 -9.13 -2.37 -8.17
CA SER A 42 -10.50 -2.55 -8.65
C SER A 42 -11.55 -2.33 -7.55
N HIS A 43 -11.21 -1.56 -6.55
CA HIS A 43 -11.94 -1.26 -5.34
C HIS A 43 -13.46 -1.11 -5.55
N GLY A 44 -13.88 -0.31 -6.53
CA GLY A 44 -15.30 -0.07 -6.81
C GLY A 44 -16.10 -1.30 -7.20
N SER A 45 -15.46 -2.41 -7.58
CA SER A 45 -16.14 -3.67 -7.92
C SER A 45 -16.39 -4.55 -6.70
N TRP A 46 -15.41 -4.75 -5.83
CA TRP A 46 -15.55 -5.64 -4.69
C TRP A 46 -16.41 -5.06 -3.55
N GLN A 47 -16.56 -3.75 -3.46
CA GLN A 47 -17.50 -3.13 -2.53
C GLN A 47 -18.96 -3.53 -2.77
N LYS A 48 -19.27 -4.07 -3.95
CA LYS A 48 -20.59 -4.54 -4.32
C LYS A 48 -20.86 -6.02 -3.98
N MET A 49 -19.95 -6.67 -3.26
CA MET A 49 -20.08 -8.10 -2.91
C MET A 49 -21.45 -8.42 -2.32
N GLY A 50 -22.16 -9.34 -2.97
CA GLY A 50 -23.47 -9.80 -2.54
C GLY A 50 -24.61 -8.77 -2.66
N ALA A 51 -24.32 -7.52 -3.02
CA ALA A 51 -25.34 -6.48 -3.17
C ALA A 51 -25.90 -6.37 -4.59
N VAL A 52 -25.18 -6.90 -5.59
CA VAL A 52 -25.56 -6.88 -7.01
C VAL A 52 -25.24 -8.23 -7.64
N GLU A 53 -26.19 -8.81 -8.33
CA GLU A 53 -26.01 -10.04 -9.10
C GLU A 53 -26.13 -9.78 -10.61
N PRO A 54 -25.25 -10.39 -11.45
CA PRO A 54 -24.09 -11.20 -11.06
C PRO A 54 -23.04 -10.37 -10.33
N SER A 55 -22.35 -10.97 -9.36
CA SER A 55 -21.26 -10.30 -8.64
C SER A 55 -20.05 -10.12 -9.56
N TRP A 56 -19.69 -8.89 -9.80
CA TRP A 56 -18.53 -8.50 -10.63
C TRP A 56 -17.31 -8.20 -9.75
N ASN A 57 -17.00 -9.10 -8.84
CA ASN A 57 -15.83 -8.98 -7.98
C ASN A 57 -14.56 -9.29 -8.76
N VAL A 58 -14.01 -8.25 -9.40
CA VAL A 58 -12.83 -8.38 -10.26
C VAL A 58 -11.54 -8.06 -9.49
N PRO A 59 -10.40 -8.69 -9.87
CA PRO A 59 -10.34 -9.74 -10.89
C PRO A 59 -10.92 -11.08 -10.42
N GLY A 60 -10.92 -11.40 -9.13
CA GLY A 60 -11.48 -12.63 -8.57
C GLY A 60 -11.00 -13.88 -9.31
N SER A 61 -11.96 -14.66 -9.80
CA SER A 61 -11.71 -15.84 -10.64
C SER A 61 -12.22 -15.66 -12.07
N VAL A 62 -12.32 -14.41 -12.53
CA VAL A 62 -12.78 -14.08 -13.89
C VAL A 62 -11.62 -14.23 -14.88
N GLU A 63 -11.64 -15.31 -15.66
CA GLU A 63 -10.58 -15.71 -16.60
C GLU A 63 -10.17 -14.59 -17.56
N LEU A 64 -11.10 -13.76 -18.00
CA LEU A 64 -10.84 -12.65 -18.92
C LEU A 64 -9.78 -11.64 -18.38
N TRP A 65 -9.62 -11.52 -17.06
CA TRP A 65 -8.66 -10.64 -16.44
C TRP A 65 -7.26 -11.24 -16.30
N GLN A 66 -7.12 -12.56 -16.41
CA GLN A 66 -5.88 -13.25 -16.06
C GLN A 66 -4.68 -12.78 -16.85
N ASP A 67 -4.78 -12.75 -18.19
CA ASP A 67 -3.65 -12.37 -19.04
C ASP A 67 -3.23 -10.92 -18.83
N VAL A 68 -4.18 -10.00 -18.68
CA VAL A 68 -3.93 -8.57 -18.43
C VAL A 68 -3.20 -8.37 -17.10
N VAL A 69 -3.64 -9.06 -16.07
CA VAL A 69 -3.06 -8.92 -14.73
C VAL A 69 -1.69 -9.61 -14.66
N LEU A 70 -1.54 -10.77 -15.28
CA LEU A 70 -0.24 -11.44 -15.37
C LEU A 70 0.79 -10.65 -16.18
N ASP A 71 0.39 -9.90 -17.19
CA ASP A 71 1.29 -9.00 -17.91
C ASP A 71 1.86 -7.92 -17.00
N ARG A 72 1.04 -7.33 -16.12
CA ARG A 72 1.48 -6.35 -15.12
C ARG A 72 2.46 -6.94 -14.12
N VAL A 73 2.21 -8.16 -13.64
CA VAL A 73 3.14 -8.91 -12.76
C VAL A 73 4.48 -9.13 -13.44
N LYS A 74 4.47 -9.59 -14.68
CA LYS A 74 5.69 -9.84 -15.48
C LYS A 74 6.48 -8.55 -15.66
N SER A 75 5.81 -7.47 -16.02
CA SER A 75 6.42 -6.15 -16.20
C SER A 75 7.06 -5.64 -14.91
N ASN A 76 6.35 -5.70 -13.78
CA ASN A 76 6.87 -5.30 -12.47
C ASN A 76 8.10 -6.15 -12.08
N PHE A 77 8.00 -7.46 -12.23
CA PHE A 77 9.10 -8.37 -11.91
C PHE A 77 10.34 -8.10 -12.77
N GLU A 78 10.20 -8.09 -14.09
CA GLU A 78 11.34 -7.94 -15.00
C GLU A 78 12.04 -6.58 -14.83
N MET A 79 11.28 -5.54 -14.45
CA MET A 79 11.84 -4.21 -14.21
C MET A 79 12.61 -4.11 -12.89
N PHE A 80 12.13 -4.74 -11.82
CA PHE A 80 12.64 -4.49 -10.46
C PHE A 80 13.33 -5.68 -9.79
N LYS A 81 13.39 -6.85 -10.41
CA LYS A 81 13.98 -8.08 -9.83
C LYS A 81 15.43 -7.94 -9.34
N ASN A 82 16.21 -7.01 -9.92
CA ASN A 82 17.60 -6.82 -9.58
C ASN A 82 17.84 -5.78 -8.46
N HIS A 83 16.78 -5.17 -7.93
CA HIS A 83 16.90 -4.21 -6.82
C HIS A 83 16.95 -4.95 -5.49
N THR A 84 18.00 -4.71 -4.73
CA THR A 84 18.22 -5.37 -3.42
C THR A 84 17.31 -4.83 -2.34
N SER A 85 16.80 -3.62 -2.50
CA SER A 85 15.81 -3.01 -1.61
C SER A 85 14.45 -3.71 -1.64
N VAL A 86 14.09 -4.36 -2.74
CA VAL A 86 12.80 -5.06 -2.86
C VAL A 86 12.79 -6.30 -1.99
N LEU A 87 11.97 -6.30 -0.94
CA LEU A 87 11.73 -7.43 -0.05
C LEU A 87 10.42 -8.15 -0.35
N PHE A 88 9.42 -7.41 -0.80
CA PHE A 88 8.08 -7.92 -1.09
C PHE A 88 7.67 -7.61 -2.51
N TRP A 89 7.00 -8.57 -3.11
CA TRP A 89 6.17 -8.38 -4.30
C TRP A 89 4.72 -8.25 -3.85
N SER A 90 4.13 -7.07 -4.01
CA SER A 90 2.72 -6.86 -3.69
C SER A 90 1.85 -7.00 -4.93
N LEU A 91 0.77 -7.77 -4.81
CA LEU A 91 -0.08 -8.14 -5.96
C LEU A 91 -1.05 -7.03 -6.39
N GLY A 92 -1.09 -5.93 -5.69
CA GLY A 92 -1.98 -4.82 -5.96
C GLY A 92 -2.71 -4.34 -4.71
N ASN A 93 -3.78 -3.61 -4.91
CA ASN A 93 -4.57 -2.97 -3.88
C ASN A 93 -6.06 -3.22 -4.09
N GLU A 94 -6.80 -3.43 -3.00
CA GLU A 94 -8.25 -3.45 -2.90
C GLU A 94 -8.97 -4.10 -4.10
N SER A 95 -8.46 -5.23 -4.53
CA SER A 95 -9.00 -6.05 -5.62
C SER A 95 -9.41 -7.41 -5.09
N TYR A 96 -10.53 -7.96 -5.56
CA TYR A 96 -11.09 -9.17 -4.98
C TYR A 96 -10.20 -10.39 -5.21
N ALA A 97 -9.81 -11.06 -4.13
CA ALA A 97 -8.96 -12.24 -4.17
C ALA A 97 -9.69 -13.44 -4.81
N GLY A 98 -8.96 -14.17 -5.66
CA GLY A 98 -9.46 -15.33 -6.38
C GLY A 98 -8.36 -16.02 -7.17
N GLU A 99 -8.72 -16.88 -8.12
CA GLU A 99 -7.76 -17.65 -8.93
C GLU A 99 -6.76 -16.73 -9.67
N VAL A 100 -7.18 -15.54 -10.12
CA VAL A 100 -6.29 -14.62 -10.83
C VAL A 100 -5.12 -14.18 -9.94
N LEU A 101 -5.38 -13.80 -8.69
CA LEU A 101 -4.33 -13.39 -7.75
C LEU A 101 -3.47 -14.57 -7.30
N LYS A 102 -4.05 -15.75 -7.19
CA LYS A 102 -3.29 -16.99 -6.93
C LYS A 102 -2.27 -17.27 -8.04
N GLU A 103 -2.65 -17.10 -9.30
CA GLU A 103 -1.72 -17.25 -10.43
C GLU A 103 -0.63 -16.16 -10.43
N MET A 104 -0.95 -14.92 -10.00
CA MET A 104 0.07 -13.88 -9.79
C MET A 104 1.10 -14.30 -8.74
N ASN A 105 0.63 -14.83 -7.60
CA ASN A 105 1.52 -15.37 -6.57
C ASN A 105 2.38 -16.51 -7.12
N ALA A 106 1.76 -17.46 -7.81
CA ALA A 106 2.47 -18.60 -8.40
C ALA A 106 3.57 -18.15 -9.37
N TYR A 107 3.34 -17.10 -10.15
CA TYR A 107 4.35 -16.52 -11.02
C TYR A 107 5.56 -16.02 -10.23
N TYR A 108 5.34 -15.18 -9.19
CA TYR A 108 6.43 -14.66 -8.36
C TYR A 108 7.18 -15.80 -7.66
N LYS A 109 6.47 -16.75 -7.04
CA LYS A 109 7.10 -17.89 -6.36
C LYS A 109 7.94 -18.76 -7.28
N LYS A 110 7.54 -18.90 -8.54
CA LYS A 110 8.32 -19.63 -9.55
C LYS A 110 9.58 -18.86 -9.98
N ARG A 111 9.48 -17.54 -10.11
CA ARG A 111 10.56 -16.69 -10.63
C ARG A 111 11.52 -16.20 -9.54
N ASP A 112 11.01 -16.01 -8.36
CA ASP A 112 11.75 -15.45 -7.21
C ASP A 112 11.28 -16.10 -5.89
N PRO A 113 11.69 -17.33 -5.63
CA PRO A 113 11.25 -18.04 -4.42
C PRO A 113 11.82 -17.46 -3.12
N GLY A 114 12.80 -16.56 -3.23
CA GLY A 114 13.47 -15.96 -2.07
C GLY A 114 12.77 -14.75 -1.49
N ARG A 115 11.94 -14.07 -2.28
CA ARG A 115 11.19 -12.90 -1.81
C ARG A 115 9.76 -13.24 -1.41
N LEU A 116 9.23 -12.46 -0.47
CA LEU A 116 7.87 -12.65 0.01
C LEU A 116 6.86 -12.02 -0.95
N VAL A 117 5.68 -12.61 -1.00
CA VAL A 117 4.53 -12.05 -1.73
C VAL A 117 3.51 -11.55 -0.72
N HIS A 118 3.00 -10.35 -0.97
CA HIS A 118 2.04 -9.65 -0.14
C HIS A 118 0.72 -9.44 -0.88
N TYR A 119 -0.38 -9.61 -0.16
CA TYR A 119 -1.69 -9.16 -0.58
C TYR A 119 -2.67 -9.06 0.61
N GLU A 120 -3.37 -7.92 0.75
CA GLU A 120 -4.31 -7.67 1.85
C GLU A 120 -5.71 -8.22 1.59
N GLY A 121 -6.14 -8.28 0.32
CA GLY A 121 -7.49 -8.70 -0.07
C GLY A 121 -7.86 -10.14 0.31
N VAL A 122 -6.91 -10.93 0.77
CA VAL A 122 -7.15 -12.25 1.37
C VAL A 122 -8.05 -12.14 2.60
N PHE A 123 -7.99 -11.02 3.32
CA PHE A 123 -8.91 -10.75 4.43
C PHE A 123 -10.38 -10.81 4.01
N GLN A 124 -10.69 -10.45 2.78
CA GLN A 124 -12.03 -10.45 2.20
C GLN A 124 -12.46 -11.82 1.66
N ASN A 125 -11.50 -12.71 1.33
CA ASN A 125 -11.77 -14.04 0.78
C ASN A 125 -10.78 -15.07 1.33
N ARG A 126 -11.12 -15.64 2.48
CA ARG A 126 -10.27 -16.57 3.24
C ARG A 126 -10.05 -17.93 2.57
N ASP A 127 -10.81 -18.29 1.56
CA ASP A 127 -10.59 -19.51 0.78
C ASP A 127 -9.21 -19.54 0.11
N TYR A 128 -8.62 -18.37 -0.09
CA TYR A 128 -7.30 -18.17 -0.69
C TYR A 128 -6.18 -17.85 0.31
N GLU A 129 -6.45 -17.97 1.61
CA GLU A 129 -5.53 -17.58 2.69
C GLU A 129 -4.14 -18.20 2.52
N ASP A 130 -4.07 -19.48 2.17
CA ASP A 130 -2.79 -20.20 2.08
C ASP A 130 -2.11 -20.08 0.70
N ASN A 131 -2.75 -19.43 -0.28
CA ASN A 131 -2.33 -19.49 -1.68
C ASN A 131 -1.94 -18.15 -2.31
N ILE A 132 -2.20 -17.02 -1.66
CA ILE A 132 -2.01 -15.71 -2.27
C ILE A 132 -0.94 -14.87 -1.57
N SER A 133 -0.91 -14.84 -0.24
CA SER A 133 0.02 -13.99 0.51
C SER A 133 0.83 -14.79 1.52
N ASP A 134 2.10 -14.43 1.69
CA ASP A 134 2.97 -15.00 2.73
C ASP A 134 2.75 -14.37 4.10
N VAL A 135 2.05 -13.26 4.16
CA VAL A 135 1.77 -12.51 5.38
C VAL A 135 0.28 -12.30 5.56
N GLU A 136 -0.17 -12.19 6.79
CA GLU A 136 -1.46 -11.60 7.10
C GLU A 136 -1.34 -10.10 6.96
N SER A 137 -2.21 -9.50 6.17
CA SER A 137 -2.18 -8.07 5.91
C SER A 137 -3.58 -7.47 5.98
N GLN A 138 -3.69 -6.33 6.63
CA GLN A 138 -4.94 -5.59 6.76
C GLN A 138 -4.67 -4.09 6.64
N MET A 139 -5.73 -3.35 6.27
CA MET A 139 -5.73 -1.90 6.29
C MET A 139 -6.42 -1.40 7.56
N TYR A 140 -5.83 -0.40 8.20
CA TYR A 140 -6.42 0.35 9.32
C TYR A 140 -6.96 -0.51 10.47
N ALA A 141 -6.46 -1.74 10.62
CA ALA A 141 -6.85 -2.56 11.76
C ALA A 141 -6.36 -1.91 13.06
N PRO A 142 -7.25 -1.63 14.04
CA PRO A 142 -6.85 -1.01 15.29
C PRO A 142 -5.95 -1.94 16.12
N PRO A 143 -5.13 -1.41 17.04
CA PRO A 143 -4.16 -2.21 17.83
C PRO A 143 -4.78 -3.42 18.53
N GLY A 144 -6.02 -3.30 19.02
CA GLY A 144 -6.74 -4.41 19.65
C GLY A 144 -7.02 -5.56 18.69
N ARG A 145 -7.34 -5.26 17.43
CA ARG A 145 -7.56 -6.26 16.39
C ARG A 145 -6.28 -6.96 15.96
N VAL A 146 -5.19 -6.20 15.85
CA VAL A 146 -3.85 -6.74 15.58
C VAL A 146 -3.45 -7.70 16.70
N ARG A 147 -3.61 -7.28 17.95
CA ARG A 147 -3.34 -8.11 19.15
C ARG A 147 -4.16 -9.39 19.14
N GLU A 148 -5.45 -9.30 18.88
CA GLU A 148 -6.34 -10.47 18.80
C GLU A 148 -5.80 -11.54 17.83
N TYR A 149 -5.34 -11.12 16.63
CA TYR A 149 -4.72 -12.02 15.68
C TYR A 149 -3.43 -12.65 16.24
N LEU A 150 -2.57 -11.82 16.82
CA LEU A 150 -1.25 -12.25 17.31
C LEU A 150 -1.32 -13.19 18.53
N GLU A 151 -2.38 -13.10 19.33
CA GLU A 151 -2.62 -13.96 20.50
C GLU A 151 -3.30 -15.29 20.15
N ASN A 152 -3.89 -15.42 18.96
CA ASN A 152 -4.64 -16.61 18.53
C ASN A 152 -3.83 -17.53 17.61
N GLU A 153 -2.61 -17.91 18.01
CA GLU A 153 -1.73 -18.83 17.28
C GLU A 153 -1.55 -18.44 15.79
N PRO A 154 -1.06 -17.24 15.50
CA PRO A 154 -0.99 -16.72 14.14
C PRO A 154 -0.13 -17.61 13.26
N LYS A 155 -0.65 -18.02 12.10
CA LYS A 155 0.10 -18.81 11.12
C LYS A 155 1.19 -17.98 10.43
N LYS A 156 0.87 -16.72 10.10
CA LYS A 156 1.70 -15.81 9.29
C LYS A 156 2.13 -14.58 10.09
N PRO A 157 3.25 -13.95 9.73
CA PRO A 157 3.57 -12.61 10.22
C PRO A 157 2.46 -11.63 9.84
N PHE A 158 2.21 -10.64 10.70
CA PHE A 158 1.19 -9.62 10.49
C PHE A 158 1.84 -8.29 10.07
N ILE A 159 1.32 -7.66 9.03
CA ILE A 159 1.74 -6.34 8.58
C ILE A 159 0.51 -5.48 8.27
N LEU A 160 0.54 -4.21 8.64
CA LEU A 160 -0.47 -3.24 8.21
C LEU A 160 0.00 -2.61 6.90
N CYS A 161 -0.62 -3.01 5.77
CA CYS A 161 -0.26 -2.42 4.48
C CYS A 161 -0.63 -0.95 4.36
N GLU A 162 -1.61 -0.52 5.16
CA GLU A 162 -1.97 0.88 5.38
C GLU A 162 -2.44 1.08 6.82
N TYR A 163 -1.97 2.14 7.47
CA TYR A 163 -2.46 2.57 8.77
C TYR A 163 -2.18 4.06 9.00
N MET A 164 -2.69 4.61 10.08
CA MET A 164 -2.41 5.99 10.48
C MET A 164 -2.71 7.01 9.39
N HIS A 165 -3.90 6.93 8.78
CA HIS A 165 -4.34 7.82 7.70
C HIS A 165 -4.30 9.28 8.13
N ASP A 166 -3.39 10.08 7.53
CA ASP A 166 -3.10 11.46 7.95
C ASP A 166 -3.93 12.51 7.19
N MET A 167 -5.24 12.34 7.14
CA MET A 167 -6.15 13.30 6.52
C MET A 167 -6.80 14.20 7.57
N GLY A 168 -6.79 15.52 7.34
CA GLY A 168 -7.38 16.49 8.23
C GLY A 168 -6.65 16.61 9.56
N ASN A 169 -7.34 16.47 10.66
CA ASN A 169 -6.77 16.53 12.01
C ASN A 169 -6.60 15.13 12.59
N SER A 170 -5.95 14.26 11.82
CA SER A 170 -5.72 12.88 12.20
C SER A 170 -4.22 12.59 12.41
N LEU A 171 -3.95 11.32 12.57
CA LEU A 171 -2.76 10.69 13.07
C LEU A 171 -2.54 10.97 14.57
N GLY A 172 -2.61 9.91 15.33
CA GLY A 172 -2.38 9.91 16.78
C GLY A 172 -2.52 8.49 17.34
N GLY A 173 -1.82 8.22 18.44
CA GLY A 173 -1.83 6.91 19.07
C GLY A 173 -0.88 5.89 18.41
N MET A 174 0.11 6.32 17.63
CA MET A 174 1.15 5.48 17.03
C MET A 174 1.83 4.58 18.08
N LYS A 175 2.04 5.09 19.27
CA LYS A 175 2.64 4.34 20.38
C LYS A 175 1.98 2.98 20.60
N SER A 176 0.64 2.89 20.48
CA SER A 176 -0.08 1.63 20.69
C SER A 176 0.27 0.55 19.65
N TYR A 177 0.67 0.95 18.46
CA TYR A 177 1.17 0.03 17.43
C TYR A 177 2.64 -0.32 17.66
N ILE A 178 3.45 0.66 18.07
CA ILE A 178 4.88 0.42 18.35
C ILE A 178 5.06 -0.54 19.51
N GLU A 179 4.26 -0.44 20.56
CA GLU A 179 4.29 -1.37 21.70
C GLU A 179 4.02 -2.83 21.29
N LEU A 180 3.31 -3.08 20.20
CA LEU A 180 3.09 -4.43 19.68
C LEU A 180 4.35 -5.03 19.06
N LEU A 181 5.26 -4.22 18.51
CA LEU A 181 6.54 -4.70 17.97
C LEU A 181 7.44 -5.32 19.06
N ASP A 182 7.42 -4.74 20.26
CA ASP A 182 8.19 -5.25 21.39
C ASP A 182 7.56 -6.50 22.02
N GLN A 183 6.24 -6.68 21.85
CA GLN A 183 5.49 -7.76 22.50
C GLN A 183 5.33 -9.00 21.63
N TYR A 184 5.29 -8.85 20.30
CA TYR A 184 4.94 -9.94 19.39
C TYR A 184 5.90 -10.03 18.20
N GLU A 185 6.71 -11.07 18.19
CA GLU A 185 7.70 -11.33 17.12
C GLU A 185 7.07 -11.39 15.71
N LYS A 186 5.82 -11.85 15.62
CA LYS A 186 5.10 -11.94 14.34
C LYS A 186 4.48 -10.62 13.86
N TYR A 187 4.51 -9.56 14.66
CA TYR A 187 4.10 -8.23 14.17
C TYR A 187 5.27 -7.52 13.50
N GLN A 188 5.09 -7.10 12.26
CA GLN A 188 6.15 -6.53 11.44
C GLN A 188 5.98 -5.02 11.19
N GLY A 189 5.03 -4.38 11.89
CA GLY A 189 4.75 -2.95 11.73
C GLY A 189 3.75 -2.64 10.62
N GLY A 190 3.91 -1.50 9.98
CA GLY A 190 2.99 -1.06 8.94
C GLY A 190 3.50 0.11 8.11
N PHE A 191 2.74 0.42 7.05
CA PHE A 191 2.99 1.53 6.14
C PHE A 191 1.97 2.64 6.40
N ILE A 192 2.46 3.83 6.72
CA ILE A 192 1.62 5.00 6.99
C ILE A 192 0.95 5.46 5.69
N TRP A 193 -0.33 5.71 5.73
CA TRP A 193 -1.08 6.35 4.63
C TRP A 193 -1.25 7.84 4.88
N ASP A 194 -0.53 8.74 4.16
CA ASP A 194 0.53 8.35 3.25
C ASP A 194 1.78 9.23 3.49
N TYR A 195 2.69 9.28 2.54
CA TYR A 195 3.95 9.96 2.77
C TYR A 195 3.88 11.46 2.49
N ILE A 196 3.27 11.89 1.37
CA ILE A 196 3.32 13.29 0.94
C ILE A 196 2.01 13.75 0.32
N ASP A 197 1.55 14.92 0.70
CA ASP A 197 0.39 15.56 0.08
C ASP A 197 0.58 15.72 -1.42
N GLN A 198 -0.45 15.37 -2.19
CA GLN A 198 -0.46 15.44 -3.65
C GLN A 198 -1.06 16.76 -4.09
N ALA A 199 -0.25 17.82 -4.11
CA ALA A 199 -0.67 19.15 -4.53
C ALA A 199 0.38 19.82 -5.41
N LEU A 200 -0.07 20.77 -6.23
CA LEU A 200 0.76 21.59 -7.10
C LEU A 200 0.86 23.01 -6.56
N LEU A 201 2.07 23.55 -6.53
CA LEU A 201 2.28 24.96 -6.21
C LEU A 201 1.89 25.80 -7.42
N VAL A 202 0.92 26.68 -7.24
CA VAL A 202 0.42 27.60 -8.28
C VAL A 202 0.35 29.02 -7.75
N LYS A 203 0.41 29.99 -8.66
CA LYS A 203 0.15 31.39 -8.33
C LYS A 203 -1.35 31.65 -8.44
N ASP A 204 -1.97 32.00 -7.34
CA ASP A 204 -3.37 32.35 -7.28
C ASP A 204 -3.65 33.64 -8.08
N GLU A 205 -4.55 33.60 -9.03
CA GLU A 205 -4.79 34.70 -9.97
C GLU A 205 -5.41 35.94 -9.30
N ILE A 206 -6.13 35.76 -8.19
CA ILE A 206 -6.84 36.83 -7.47
C ILE A 206 -5.88 37.53 -6.50
N THR A 207 -5.18 36.76 -5.69
CA THR A 207 -4.33 37.30 -4.62
C THR A 207 -2.89 37.51 -5.05
N GLY A 208 -2.46 36.87 -6.13
CA GLY A 208 -1.09 36.86 -6.62
C GLY A 208 -0.11 36.07 -5.73
N ARG A 209 -0.61 35.35 -4.71
CA ARG A 209 0.20 34.53 -3.79
C ARG A 209 0.40 33.13 -4.33
N GLU A 210 1.49 32.50 -3.95
CA GLU A 210 1.68 31.07 -4.14
C GLU A 210 0.79 30.29 -3.17
N VAL A 211 0.04 29.32 -3.71
CA VAL A 211 -0.87 28.43 -2.97
C VAL A 211 -0.71 27.01 -3.48
N LEU A 212 -0.94 26.04 -2.60
CA LEU A 212 -1.00 24.64 -2.98
C LEU A 212 -2.43 24.30 -3.40
N ARG A 213 -2.60 23.66 -4.55
CA ARG A 213 -3.89 23.21 -5.08
C ARG A 213 -3.83 21.73 -5.45
N TYR A 214 -4.93 21.02 -5.26
CA TYR A 214 -5.11 19.62 -5.64
C TYR A 214 -6.26 19.44 -6.63
N GLY A 215 -6.51 18.20 -7.08
CA GLY A 215 -7.58 17.90 -8.02
C GLY A 215 -8.95 18.41 -7.55
N GLY A 216 -9.70 19.04 -8.46
CA GLY A 216 -10.93 19.77 -8.17
C GLY A 216 -10.74 21.28 -8.10
N ASP A 217 -9.56 21.77 -7.70
CA ASP A 217 -9.22 23.20 -7.66
C ASP A 217 -8.94 23.81 -9.04
N PHE A 218 -8.81 22.97 -10.05
CA PHE A 218 -8.54 23.33 -11.46
C PHE A 218 -9.76 23.18 -12.36
N ASP A 219 -10.97 23.22 -11.79
CA ASP A 219 -12.23 22.95 -12.48
C ASP A 219 -12.32 21.55 -13.12
N ASP A 220 -11.47 20.65 -12.69
CA ASP A 220 -11.40 19.25 -13.13
C ASP A 220 -12.39 18.37 -12.36
N ARG A 221 -12.94 17.37 -13.06
CA ARG A 221 -13.88 16.36 -12.53
C ARG A 221 -13.70 15.03 -13.27
N PRO A 222 -13.80 13.87 -12.56
CA PRO A 222 -14.03 13.72 -11.12
C PRO A 222 -12.81 14.12 -10.29
N SER A 223 -13.00 14.28 -8.96
CA SER A 223 -11.92 14.57 -8.01
C SER A 223 -12.21 13.94 -6.65
N ASP A 224 -11.18 13.48 -5.98
CA ASP A 224 -11.24 12.96 -4.61
C ASP A 224 -10.99 14.04 -3.55
N TYR A 225 -10.87 15.29 -3.96
CA TYR A 225 -10.72 16.48 -3.10
C TYR A 225 -9.62 16.31 -2.03
N GLU A 226 -10.00 16.44 -0.73
CA GLU A 226 -9.11 16.39 0.42
C GLU A 226 -8.35 15.08 0.60
N PHE A 227 -8.74 14.00 -0.07
CA PHE A 227 -7.96 12.74 -0.10
C PHE A 227 -6.59 12.88 -0.77
N SER A 228 -6.31 14.03 -1.37
CA SER A 228 -4.97 14.40 -1.84
C SER A 228 -4.08 14.98 -0.73
N GLY A 229 -4.64 15.30 0.44
CA GLY A 229 -3.97 15.96 1.57
C GLY A 229 -3.77 15.05 2.79
N ASN A 230 -3.33 13.82 2.60
CA ASN A 230 -3.18 12.79 3.62
C ASN A 230 -1.72 12.34 3.87
N GLY A 231 -0.76 13.09 3.36
CA GLY A 231 0.66 12.84 3.63
C GLY A 231 1.12 13.32 5.01
N ILE A 232 2.11 12.63 5.60
CA ILE A 232 2.82 13.10 6.80
C ILE A 232 3.82 14.23 6.50
N VAL A 233 3.98 14.53 5.21
CA VAL A 233 4.79 15.62 4.66
C VAL A 233 3.92 16.46 3.75
N PHE A 234 3.99 17.80 3.90
CA PHE A 234 3.32 18.71 2.98
C PHE A 234 3.89 18.62 1.55
N ALA A 235 3.13 19.05 0.56
CA ALA A 235 3.55 19.02 -0.84
C ALA A 235 4.82 19.84 -1.12
N ASP A 236 5.13 20.84 -0.30
CA ASP A 236 6.38 21.60 -0.36
C ASP A 236 7.59 20.92 0.32
N ARG A 237 7.40 19.70 0.82
CA ARG A 237 8.37 18.83 1.52
C ARG A 237 8.64 19.20 2.98
N THR A 238 7.91 20.13 3.56
CA THR A 238 7.98 20.37 5.01
C THR A 238 7.24 19.26 5.77
N GLU A 239 7.78 18.88 6.92
CA GLU A 239 7.18 17.83 7.76
C GLU A 239 5.95 18.38 8.48
N LYS A 240 4.86 17.60 8.49
CA LYS A 240 3.69 17.94 9.30
C LYS A 240 3.94 17.66 10.79
N PRO A 241 3.20 18.29 11.71
CA PRO A 241 3.31 17.98 13.14
C PRO A 241 3.15 16.50 13.47
N ALA A 242 2.33 15.79 12.71
CA ALA A 242 2.13 14.34 12.81
C ALA A 242 3.42 13.51 12.66
N MET A 243 4.45 14.03 12.00
CA MET A 243 5.76 13.37 11.89
C MET A 243 6.46 13.19 13.24
N GLN A 244 6.02 13.88 14.30
CA GLN A 244 6.61 13.78 15.63
C GLN A 244 6.02 12.63 16.47
N GLU A 245 4.95 12.00 16.03
CA GLU A 245 4.35 10.82 16.68
C GLU A 245 5.17 9.54 16.43
#